data_283e4bff32c070999633c7881099c0b1
#
_entry.id   283e4bff32c070999633c7881099c0b1
#
_cell.length_a   1.000
_cell.length_b   1.000
_cell.length_c   1.000
_cell.angle_alpha   90.00
_cell.angle_beta   90.00
_cell.angle_gamma   90.00
#
_symmetry.space_group_name_H-M   'P 1'
#
loop_
_entity.id
_entity.type
_entity.pdbx_description
1 polymer ?
#
loop_
_entity_poly.entity_id
_entity_poly.type
_entity_poly.pdbx_seq_one_letter_code
_entity_poly.pdbx_strand_id
1 'polypeptide(L)'
;RDRRRAPAPLHALIPASRLRVGPITDFAGHDLRPPQAPAPLPGATGRLVAWGALLGLALTGLAWLRWGQAFGARARPFAQLDRRFGAAGDPAWQGDAYRDALRAIHHAFNATAGRTVFGDTLEAFLADVPRFAPGRAEIHEYFERSGAWFYREANDVPMYSRAELTAFIRRCA
;
A
#
# COMPACT_ATOMS: atom_id res chain seq x y z
N ARG A 1 59.75 9.44 14.53
CA ARG A 1 59.69 8.45 13.40
C ARG A 1 59.60 7.07 14.03
N ASP A 2 58.38 6.60 14.25
CA ASP A 2 58.05 5.34 14.90
C ASP A 2 57.90 4.28 13.81
N ARG A 3 58.93 3.39 13.69
CA ARG A 3 58.87 2.25 12.80
C ARG A 3 58.04 1.17 13.46
N ARG A 4 56.76 1.07 13.10
CA ARG A 4 55.92 -0.08 13.45
C ARG A 4 56.50 -1.34 12.86
N ARG A 5 57.05 -2.21 13.71
CA ARG A 5 57.47 -3.56 13.35
C ARG A 5 56.24 -4.35 12.88
N ALA A 6 56.27 -4.84 11.64
CA ALA A 6 55.28 -5.78 11.15
C ALA A 6 55.33 -7.08 11.99
N PRO A 7 54.21 -7.66 12.34
CA PRO A 7 54.17 -8.92 13.07
C PRO A 7 54.76 -10.04 12.20
N ALA A 8 55.59 -10.86 12.82
CA ALA A 8 56.18 -12.02 12.17
C ALA A 8 55.11 -13.03 11.74
N PRO A 9 55.25 -13.69 10.57
CA PRO A 9 54.30 -14.68 10.14
C PRO A 9 54.28 -15.88 11.08
N LEU A 10 53.13 -16.20 11.61
CA LEU A 10 52.89 -17.41 12.41
C LEU A 10 52.85 -18.62 11.47
N HIS A 11 53.91 -19.40 11.46
CA HIS A 11 53.93 -20.71 10.81
C HIS A 11 53.33 -21.75 11.74
N ALA A 12 52.07 -22.13 11.47
CA ALA A 12 51.48 -23.28 12.12
C ALA A 12 51.98 -24.57 11.45
N LEU A 13 52.85 -25.32 12.14
CA LEU A 13 53.23 -26.65 11.74
C LEU A 13 52.01 -27.60 12.00
N ILE A 14 51.31 -27.92 10.95
CA ILE A 14 50.27 -28.96 10.99
C ILE A 14 51.00 -30.30 10.93
N PRO A 15 50.92 -31.15 11.98
CA PRO A 15 51.57 -32.47 11.94
C PRO A 15 50.91 -33.31 10.83
N ALA A 16 51.74 -33.90 9.97
CA ALA A 16 51.26 -34.81 8.93
C ALA A 16 50.57 -36.03 9.56
N SER A 17 49.25 -35.98 9.65
CA SER A 17 48.46 -37.13 10.04
C SER A 17 48.43 -38.10 8.87
N ARG A 18 48.96 -39.28 9.04
CA ARG A 18 48.85 -40.36 8.05
C ARG A 18 47.40 -40.79 8.00
N LEU A 19 46.65 -40.33 6.99
CA LEU A 19 45.34 -40.88 6.70
C LEU A 19 45.51 -42.32 6.22
N ARG A 20 45.15 -43.28 7.00
CA ARG A 20 45.01 -44.65 6.55
C ARG A 20 43.71 -44.73 5.76
N VAL A 21 43.81 -44.68 4.44
CA VAL A 21 42.68 -45.01 3.57
C VAL A 21 42.61 -46.54 3.50
N GLY A 22 41.82 -47.16 4.34
CA GLY A 22 41.43 -48.53 4.19
C GLY A 22 40.36 -48.67 3.10
N PRO A 23 40.23 -49.82 2.45
CA PRO A 23 39.12 -50.06 1.56
C PRO A 23 37.81 -49.87 2.36
N ILE A 24 37.01 -48.91 1.91
CA ILE A 24 35.74 -48.51 2.56
C ILE A 24 34.67 -49.61 2.47
N THR A 25 34.91 -50.59 1.60
CA THR A 25 33.98 -51.72 1.45
C THR A 25 34.73 -52.96 1.08
N ASP A 26 34.63 -54.02 1.94
CA ASP A 26 34.61 -55.37 1.44
C ASP A 26 33.34 -55.49 0.60
N PHE A 27 33.47 -55.28 -0.72
CA PHE A 27 32.42 -55.61 -1.69
C PHE A 27 32.32 -57.15 -1.88
N ALA A 28 32.38 -57.89 -0.82
CA ALA A 28 31.75 -59.21 -0.81
C ALA A 28 30.26 -59.01 -0.84
N GLY A 29 29.79 -58.77 -2.04
CA GLY A 29 28.41 -58.45 -2.28
C GLY A 29 27.45 -59.33 -1.60
N HIS A 30 26.66 -58.86 -0.73
CA HIS A 30 25.37 -59.46 -0.40
C HIS A 30 24.67 -58.78 0.76
N ASP A 31 24.59 -57.50 0.82
CA ASP A 31 23.46 -56.85 1.49
C ASP A 31 23.36 -55.40 1.10
N LEU A 32 22.91 -55.18 -0.13
CA LEU A 32 22.24 -53.91 -0.45
C LEU A 32 20.99 -53.91 0.40
N ARG A 33 21.15 -53.44 1.64
CA ARG A 33 20.00 -53.17 2.49
C ARG A 33 19.06 -52.26 1.70
N PRO A 34 17.83 -52.68 1.42
CA PRO A 34 16.92 -51.83 0.65
C PRO A 34 16.87 -50.45 1.30
N PRO A 35 16.86 -49.38 0.51
CA PRO A 35 16.83 -48.02 1.05
C PRO A 35 15.70 -47.94 2.07
N GLN A 36 16.08 -47.80 3.32
CA GLN A 36 15.12 -47.69 4.41
C GLN A 36 14.37 -46.39 4.22
N ALA A 37 13.06 -46.43 4.03
CA ALA A 37 12.24 -45.24 3.92
C ALA A 37 12.57 -44.32 5.10
N PRO A 38 12.82 -43.02 4.83
CA PRO A 38 13.15 -42.08 5.89
C PRO A 38 12.05 -42.12 6.95
N ALA A 39 12.47 -42.30 8.22
CA ALA A 39 11.53 -42.32 9.34
C ALA A 39 10.71 -41.01 9.33
N PRO A 40 9.39 -41.10 9.49
CA PRO A 40 8.56 -39.91 9.55
C PRO A 40 9.02 -39.05 10.73
N LEU A 41 9.41 -37.80 10.46
CA LEU A 41 9.85 -36.86 11.50
C LEU A 41 8.63 -36.54 12.39
N PRO A 42 8.67 -36.89 13.70
CA PRO A 42 7.55 -36.62 14.60
C PRO A 42 7.29 -35.12 14.66
N GLY A 43 6.06 -34.70 14.39
CA GLY A 43 5.64 -33.28 14.36
C GLY A 43 5.88 -32.52 13.07
N ALA A 44 6.46 -33.13 12.02
CA ALA A 44 6.67 -32.43 10.73
C ALA A 44 5.34 -31.98 10.08
N THR A 45 4.33 -32.88 10.12
CA THR A 45 2.99 -32.55 9.62
C THR A 45 2.34 -31.40 10.40
N GLY A 46 2.44 -31.38 11.73
CA GLY A 46 1.92 -30.29 12.55
C GLY A 46 2.59 -28.94 12.25
N ARG A 47 3.91 -28.97 12.05
CA ARG A 47 4.67 -27.75 11.66
C ARG A 47 4.26 -27.25 10.27
N LEU A 48 4.11 -28.13 9.29
CA LEU A 48 3.67 -27.76 7.94
C LEU A 48 2.27 -27.15 7.95
N VAL A 49 1.33 -27.72 8.72
CA VAL A 49 -0.01 -27.15 8.88
C VAL A 49 0.05 -25.78 9.56
N ALA A 50 0.85 -25.62 10.61
CA ALA A 50 1.01 -24.34 11.31
C ALA A 50 1.59 -23.25 10.39
N TRP A 51 2.64 -23.55 9.63
CA TRP A 51 3.23 -22.61 8.67
C TRP A 51 2.27 -22.31 7.51
N GLY A 52 1.52 -23.30 7.02
CA GLY A 52 0.50 -23.12 6.00
C GLY A 52 -0.63 -22.20 6.47
N ALA A 53 -1.11 -22.38 7.70
CA ALA A 53 -2.12 -21.52 8.31
C ALA A 53 -1.61 -20.07 8.48
N LEU A 54 -0.38 -19.90 8.94
CA LEU A 54 0.24 -18.59 9.15
C LEU A 54 0.43 -17.85 7.80
N LEU A 55 0.87 -18.54 6.77
CA LEU A 55 0.98 -18.02 5.41
C LEU A 55 -0.40 -17.63 4.85
N GLY A 56 -1.41 -18.48 5.02
CA GLY A 56 -2.78 -18.19 4.60
C GLY A 56 -3.34 -16.95 5.28
N LEU A 57 -3.09 -16.79 6.58
CA LEU A 57 -3.51 -15.62 7.35
C LEU A 57 -2.79 -14.34 6.90
N ALA A 58 -1.49 -14.43 6.63
CA ALA A 58 -0.71 -13.32 6.10
C ALA A 58 -1.17 -12.90 4.69
N LEU A 59 -1.44 -13.85 3.80
CA LEU A 59 -1.95 -13.56 2.45
C LEU A 59 -3.36 -12.96 2.49
N THR A 60 -4.23 -13.47 3.37
CA THR A 60 -5.58 -12.91 3.57
C THR A 60 -5.50 -11.48 4.13
N GLY A 61 -4.62 -11.24 5.11
CA GLY A 61 -4.38 -9.89 5.65
C GLY A 61 -3.86 -8.93 4.59
N LEU A 62 -2.91 -9.37 3.76
CA LEU A 62 -2.37 -8.57 2.67
C LEU A 62 -3.42 -8.27 1.59
N ALA A 63 -4.22 -9.25 1.23
CA ALA A 63 -5.34 -9.08 0.31
C ALA A 63 -6.38 -8.11 0.87
N TRP A 64 -6.69 -8.21 2.16
CA TRP A 64 -7.61 -7.28 2.82
C TRP A 64 -7.05 -5.86 2.91
N LEU A 65 -5.75 -5.70 3.18
CA LEU A 65 -5.08 -4.41 3.19
C LEU A 65 -5.08 -3.77 1.79
N ARG A 66 -4.85 -4.58 0.76
CA ARG A 66 -4.78 -4.10 -0.63
C ARG A 66 -6.16 -3.87 -1.26
N TRP A 67 -7.14 -4.72 -0.95
CA TRP A 67 -8.48 -4.66 -1.53
C TRP A 67 -9.53 -4.11 -0.58
N GLY A 68 -9.38 -4.27 0.74
CA GLY A 68 -10.30 -3.74 1.74
C GLY A 68 -10.36 -2.21 1.70
N GLN A 69 -9.24 -1.54 1.48
CA GLN A 69 -9.21 -0.10 1.24
C GLN A 69 -9.93 0.27 -0.08
N ALA A 70 -9.83 -0.58 -1.11
CA ALA A 70 -10.52 -0.36 -2.37
C ALA A 70 -12.03 -0.61 -2.26
N PHE A 71 -12.48 -1.55 -1.42
CA PHE A 71 -13.90 -1.83 -1.21
C PHE A 71 -14.53 -0.88 -0.17
N GLY A 72 -13.84 -0.53 0.89
CA GLY A 72 -14.31 0.41 1.91
C GLY A 72 -14.32 1.88 1.43
N ALA A 73 -13.31 2.27 0.65
CA ALA A 73 -13.24 3.61 0.07
C ALA A 73 -14.19 3.83 -1.11
N ARG A 74 -14.61 2.77 -1.81
CA ARG A 74 -15.64 2.83 -2.86
C ARG A 74 -17.05 3.03 -2.32
N ALA A 75 -17.26 2.86 -1.01
CA ALA A 75 -18.55 3.13 -0.38
C ALA A 75 -18.75 4.64 -0.21
N ARG A 76 -19.05 5.32 -1.32
CA ARG A 76 -19.69 6.64 -1.37
C ARG A 76 -18.91 7.74 -0.60
N PRO A 77 -17.68 8.12 -1.02
CA PRO A 77 -16.90 9.17 -0.36
C PRO A 77 -17.66 10.51 -0.33
N PHE A 78 -18.42 10.83 -1.37
CA PHE A 78 -19.26 12.02 -1.42
C PHE A 78 -20.43 11.98 -0.45
N ALA A 79 -21.05 10.81 -0.22
CA ALA A 79 -22.11 10.67 0.79
C ALA A 79 -21.59 10.86 2.22
N GLN A 80 -20.32 10.50 2.48
CA GLN A 80 -19.67 10.80 3.76
C GLN A 80 -19.41 12.30 3.91
N LEU A 81 -19.00 12.98 2.84
CA LEU A 81 -18.83 14.43 2.83
C LEU A 81 -20.17 15.16 3.02
N ASP A 82 -21.24 14.72 2.36
CA ASP A 82 -22.57 15.32 2.54
C ASP A 82 -23.03 15.22 4.00
N ARG A 83 -22.82 14.09 4.66
CA ARG A 83 -23.12 13.95 6.10
C ARG A 83 -22.29 14.89 6.95
N ARG A 84 -20.97 15.01 6.66
CA ARG A 84 -20.05 15.86 7.42
C ARG A 84 -20.38 17.33 7.26
N PHE A 85 -20.62 17.79 6.05
CA PHE A 85 -20.88 19.21 5.76
C PHE A 85 -22.32 19.61 5.89
N GLY A 86 -23.27 18.65 5.72
CA GLY A 86 -24.71 18.88 5.92
C GLY A 86 -25.10 19.06 7.39
N ALA A 87 -24.39 18.37 8.31
CA ALA A 87 -24.68 18.44 9.75
C ALA A 87 -24.03 19.62 10.47
N ALA A 88 -22.95 20.19 9.94
CA ALA A 88 -22.21 21.25 10.60
C ALA A 88 -22.85 22.62 10.39
N GLY A 89 -23.48 23.15 11.42
CA GLY A 89 -24.02 24.50 11.48
C GLY A 89 -22.95 25.60 11.66
N ASP A 90 -21.70 25.39 11.26
CA ASP A 90 -20.61 26.32 11.53
C ASP A 90 -20.69 27.59 10.65
N PRO A 91 -20.83 28.80 11.26
CA PRO A 91 -20.91 30.06 10.53
C PRO A 91 -19.58 30.50 9.90
N ALA A 92 -18.44 29.96 10.34
CA ALA A 92 -17.10 30.37 9.89
C ALA A 92 -16.64 29.56 8.67
N TRP A 93 -17.26 29.78 7.52
CA TRP A 93 -16.86 29.18 6.25
C TRP A 93 -15.75 30.01 5.57
N GLN A 94 -14.67 30.31 6.29
CA GLN A 94 -13.57 31.13 5.81
C GLN A 94 -12.21 30.54 6.22
N GLY A 95 -11.16 30.91 5.50
CA GLY A 95 -9.80 30.53 5.83
C GLY A 95 -9.56 29.01 5.80
N ASP A 96 -9.13 28.46 6.91
CA ASP A 96 -8.75 27.03 7.01
C ASP A 96 -9.93 26.08 6.83
N ALA A 97 -11.12 26.43 7.32
CA ALA A 97 -12.32 25.59 7.15
C ALA A 97 -12.71 25.44 5.66
N TYR A 98 -12.61 26.52 4.90
CA TYR A 98 -12.84 26.48 3.46
C TYR A 98 -11.76 25.65 2.73
N ARG A 99 -10.49 25.83 3.10
CA ARG A 99 -9.38 25.06 2.58
C ARG A 99 -9.56 23.56 2.81
N ASP A 100 -9.97 23.19 4.01
CA ASP A 100 -10.20 21.80 4.37
C ASP A 100 -11.39 21.20 3.64
N ALA A 101 -12.43 21.98 3.37
CA ALA A 101 -13.54 21.54 2.55
C ALA A 101 -13.12 21.24 1.10
N LEU A 102 -12.36 22.15 0.47
CA LEU A 102 -11.83 21.92 -0.88
C LEU A 102 -10.95 20.67 -0.92
N ARG A 103 -10.02 20.51 0.05
CA ARG A 103 -9.19 19.30 0.15
C ARG A 103 -10.01 18.03 0.31
N ALA A 104 -11.03 18.06 1.16
CA ALA A 104 -11.89 16.90 1.38
C ALA A 104 -12.63 16.47 0.11
N ILE A 105 -13.08 17.41 -0.72
CA ILE A 105 -13.71 17.12 -2.02
C ILE A 105 -12.67 16.53 -3.00
N HIS A 106 -11.45 17.07 -3.09
CA HIS A 106 -10.38 16.47 -3.89
C HIS A 106 -10.07 15.03 -3.43
N HIS A 107 -10.00 14.79 -2.12
CA HIS A 107 -9.82 13.45 -1.58
C HIS A 107 -10.97 12.50 -1.96
N ALA A 108 -12.21 12.99 -2.03
CA ALA A 108 -13.34 12.18 -2.47
C ALA A 108 -13.25 11.79 -3.96
N PHE A 109 -12.80 12.70 -4.82
CA PHE A 109 -12.49 12.37 -6.21
C PHE A 109 -11.38 11.34 -6.31
N ASN A 110 -10.26 11.54 -5.61
CA ASN A 110 -9.13 10.62 -5.59
C ASN A 110 -9.55 9.23 -5.08
N ALA A 111 -10.32 9.17 -4.01
CA ALA A 111 -10.84 7.91 -3.46
C ALA A 111 -11.79 7.19 -4.44
N THR A 112 -12.59 7.97 -5.19
CA THR A 112 -13.47 7.40 -6.21
C THR A 112 -12.69 6.89 -7.41
N ALA A 113 -11.66 7.60 -7.84
CA ALA A 113 -10.80 7.24 -8.96
C ALA A 113 -9.82 6.12 -8.61
N GLY A 114 -9.51 5.91 -7.31
CA GLY A 114 -8.41 5.04 -6.86
C GLY A 114 -7.01 5.56 -7.21
N ARG A 115 -6.92 6.81 -7.67
CA ARG A 115 -5.69 7.52 -8.06
C ARG A 115 -5.87 9.02 -7.82
N THR A 116 -4.78 9.77 -7.84
CA THR A 116 -4.86 11.22 -7.77
C THR A 116 -5.45 11.78 -9.07
N VAL A 117 -6.46 12.64 -8.93
CA VAL A 117 -7.13 13.35 -10.03
C VAL A 117 -6.72 14.81 -9.97
N PHE A 118 -6.15 15.29 -11.07
CA PHE A 118 -5.83 16.70 -11.30
C PHE A 118 -6.64 17.22 -12.48
N GLY A 119 -6.56 18.53 -12.76
CA GLY A 119 -7.26 19.13 -13.89
C GLY A 119 -6.93 18.51 -15.25
N ASP A 120 -5.66 18.13 -15.46
CA ASP A 120 -5.16 17.47 -16.67
C ASP A 120 -5.62 16.01 -16.82
N THR A 121 -5.85 15.30 -15.70
CA THR A 121 -6.32 13.90 -15.69
C THR A 121 -7.82 13.77 -15.51
N LEU A 122 -8.53 14.89 -15.37
CA LEU A 122 -9.96 14.93 -15.10
C LEU A 122 -10.80 14.28 -16.21
N GLU A 123 -10.46 14.51 -17.47
CA GLU A 123 -11.16 13.91 -18.61
C GLU A 123 -11.07 12.38 -18.61
N ALA A 124 -9.88 11.84 -18.31
CA ALA A 124 -9.70 10.40 -18.18
C ALA A 124 -10.53 9.84 -17.00
N PHE A 125 -10.60 10.57 -15.88
CA PHE A 125 -11.47 10.18 -14.76
C PHE A 125 -12.94 10.18 -15.13
N LEU A 126 -13.43 11.18 -15.85
CA LEU A 126 -14.83 11.29 -16.27
C LEU A 126 -15.21 10.20 -17.28
N ALA A 127 -14.25 9.76 -18.11
CA ALA A 127 -14.43 8.62 -19.00
C ALA A 127 -14.50 7.29 -18.23
N ASP A 128 -13.65 7.11 -17.21
CA ASP A 128 -13.61 5.91 -16.38
C ASP A 128 -14.82 5.76 -15.45
N VAL A 129 -15.48 6.89 -15.09
CA VAL A 129 -16.59 6.92 -14.13
C VAL A 129 -17.80 7.65 -14.71
N PRO A 130 -18.57 7.00 -15.59
CA PRO A 130 -19.67 7.63 -16.36
C PRO A 130 -20.76 8.30 -15.52
N ARG A 131 -20.93 7.92 -14.27
CA ARG A 131 -21.91 8.54 -13.36
C ARG A 131 -21.68 10.04 -13.14
N PHE A 132 -20.48 10.53 -13.34
CA PHE A 132 -20.14 11.96 -13.24
C PHE A 132 -20.30 12.72 -14.55
N ALA A 133 -20.60 12.06 -15.65
CA ALA A 133 -20.78 12.70 -16.95
C ALA A 133 -21.85 13.82 -16.97
N PRO A 134 -23.00 13.67 -16.27
CA PRO A 134 -23.99 14.75 -16.22
C PRO A 134 -23.49 16.03 -15.54
N GLY A 135 -22.55 15.91 -14.58
CA GLY A 135 -21.97 17.04 -13.83
C GLY A 135 -20.63 17.53 -14.39
N ARG A 136 -20.20 17.08 -15.59
CA ARG A 136 -18.91 17.39 -16.17
C ARG A 136 -18.51 18.88 -16.09
N ALA A 137 -19.40 19.77 -16.51
CA ALA A 137 -19.11 21.21 -16.54
C ALA A 137 -18.85 21.77 -15.13
N GLU A 138 -19.67 21.39 -14.17
CA GLU A 138 -19.52 21.83 -12.76
C GLU A 138 -18.25 21.25 -12.12
N ILE A 139 -17.88 20.01 -12.46
CA ILE A 139 -16.67 19.38 -11.96
C ILE A 139 -15.43 20.09 -12.53
N HIS A 140 -15.44 20.45 -13.83
CA HIS A 140 -14.38 21.25 -14.44
C HIS A 140 -14.26 22.60 -13.75
N GLU A 141 -15.36 23.33 -13.61
CA GLU A 141 -15.37 24.61 -12.90
C GLU A 141 -14.83 24.49 -11.48
N TYR A 142 -15.22 23.42 -10.76
CA TYR A 142 -14.69 23.16 -9.42
C TYR A 142 -13.16 22.98 -9.43
N PHE A 143 -12.60 22.18 -10.33
CA PHE A 143 -11.16 21.95 -10.40
C PHE A 143 -10.40 23.22 -10.80
N GLU A 144 -10.93 24.01 -11.71
CA GLU A 144 -10.33 25.30 -12.12
C GLU A 144 -10.33 26.31 -10.96
N ARG A 145 -11.48 26.51 -10.30
CA ARG A 145 -11.62 27.47 -9.20
C ARG A 145 -10.82 27.04 -7.97
N SER A 146 -10.86 25.76 -7.61
CA SER A 146 -10.07 25.25 -6.49
C SER A 146 -8.57 25.31 -6.78
N GLY A 147 -8.14 25.01 -8.00
CA GLY A 147 -6.76 25.17 -8.44
C GLY A 147 -6.31 26.63 -8.39
N ALA A 148 -7.12 27.54 -8.89
CA ALA A 148 -6.83 28.97 -8.82
C ALA A 148 -6.70 29.43 -7.36
N TRP A 149 -7.57 28.97 -6.47
CA TRP A 149 -7.52 29.32 -5.05
C TRP A 149 -6.28 28.77 -4.33
N PHE A 150 -5.80 27.56 -4.68
CA PHE A 150 -4.61 26.99 -4.06
C PHE A 150 -3.30 27.56 -4.59
N TYR A 151 -3.24 27.97 -5.87
CA TYR A 151 -2.00 28.29 -6.57
C TYR A 151 -1.89 29.75 -7.04
N ARG A 152 -2.97 30.53 -6.97
CA ARG A 152 -2.97 31.96 -7.23
C ARG A 152 -3.20 32.75 -5.94
N GLU A 153 -2.94 34.01 -5.95
CA GLU A 153 -3.26 34.87 -4.80
C GLU A 153 -4.77 34.81 -4.54
N ALA A 154 -5.13 34.32 -3.36
CA ALA A 154 -6.51 33.95 -2.99
C ALA A 154 -7.53 35.11 -3.03
N ASN A 155 -7.06 36.35 -3.22
CA ASN A 155 -7.90 37.57 -3.17
C ASN A 155 -8.76 37.78 -4.42
N ASP A 156 -8.40 37.16 -5.56
CA ASP A 156 -9.08 37.43 -6.85
C ASP A 156 -10.06 36.31 -7.27
N VAL A 157 -10.12 35.21 -6.52
CA VAL A 157 -10.98 34.06 -6.87
C VAL A 157 -12.23 34.09 -6.01
N PRO A 158 -13.44 34.16 -6.60
CA PRO A 158 -14.67 34.14 -5.83
C PRO A 158 -14.79 32.80 -5.11
N MET A 159 -14.94 32.87 -3.79
CA MET A 159 -15.14 31.69 -2.95
C MET A 159 -16.52 31.07 -3.22
N TYR A 160 -16.57 29.74 -3.18
CA TYR A 160 -17.86 29.06 -3.13
C TYR A 160 -18.57 29.36 -1.80
N SER A 161 -19.84 29.65 -1.86
CA SER A 161 -20.66 29.64 -0.66
C SER A 161 -20.79 28.20 -0.13
N ARG A 162 -21.08 28.06 1.15
CA ARG A 162 -21.31 26.74 1.73
C ARG A 162 -22.45 26.01 1.04
N ALA A 163 -23.53 26.73 0.70
CA ALA A 163 -24.68 26.16 0.01
C ALA A 163 -24.30 25.58 -1.36
N GLU A 164 -23.47 26.29 -2.14
CA GLU A 164 -22.98 25.83 -3.43
C GLU A 164 -22.14 24.57 -3.30
N LEU A 165 -21.15 24.54 -2.37
CA LEU A 165 -20.35 23.35 -2.15
C LEU A 165 -21.17 22.15 -1.64
N THR A 166 -22.11 22.37 -0.74
CA THR A 166 -23.00 21.30 -0.25
C THR A 166 -23.89 20.77 -1.38
N ALA A 167 -24.42 21.66 -2.22
CA ALA A 167 -25.22 21.24 -3.38
C ALA A 167 -24.36 20.47 -4.40
N PHE A 168 -23.12 20.90 -4.64
CA PHE A 168 -22.15 20.18 -5.48
C PHE A 168 -21.84 18.79 -4.93
N ILE A 169 -21.54 18.67 -3.63
CA ILE A 169 -21.26 17.37 -2.97
C ILE A 169 -22.46 16.42 -3.12
N ARG A 170 -23.70 16.91 -2.92
CA ARG A 170 -24.91 16.10 -3.07
C ARG A 170 -25.10 15.59 -4.49
N ARG A 171 -24.81 16.42 -5.50
CA ARG A 171 -24.87 15.96 -6.91
C ARG A 171 -23.83 14.89 -7.24
N CYS A 172 -22.70 14.90 -6.52
CA CYS A 172 -21.66 13.89 -6.67
C CYS A 172 -21.87 12.62 -5.83
N ALA A 173 -22.80 12.61 -4.86
CA ALA A 173 -23.04 11.50 -3.93
C ALA A 173 -23.90 10.41 -4.54
#